data_c1f29e0adda479a2701a11ecc3f39a2e
#
_entry.id   c1f29e0adda479a2701a11ecc3f39a2e
#
_cell.length_a   1.000
_cell.length_b   1.000
_cell.length_c   1.000
_cell.angle_alpha   90.00
_cell.angle_beta   90.00
_cell.angle_gamma   90.00
#
_symmetry.space_group_name_H-M   'P 1'
#
loop_
_entity.id
_entity.type
_entity.pdbx_description
1 polymer ?
#
loop_
_entity_poly.entity_id
_entity_poly.type
_entity_poly.pdbx_seq_one_letter_code
_entity_poly.pdbx_strand_id
1 'polypeptide(L)'
;MFNVHGRWEYSIESPTIYIKVIGCFNREGIQAFTKDVFADLAKLPPQSIGYAVINLAEFELVTADSLAVATEYFHGVKARGYKRVVYIQASAVAKSLLEHIWRGSDMDIQFYDDIPGYLAKHPEHLYIKTWL
;
A
#
# COMPACT_ATOMS: atom_id res chain seq x y z
N MET A 1 -0.16 13.78 -23.70
CA MET A 1 0.02 12.52 -22.96
C MET A 1 0.71 12.81 -21.64
N PHE A 2 0.20 12.28 -20.55
CA PHE A 2 0.80 12.45 -19.24
C PHE A 2 1.75 11.29 -18.96
N ASN A 3 2.92 11.60 -18.41
CA ASN A 3 3.88 10.58 -18.00
C ASN A 3 3.46 9.97 -16.67
N VAL A 4 3.94 8.75 -16.43
CA VAL A 4 3.78 8.09 -15.13
C VAL A 4 4.60 8.85 -14.09
N HIS A 5 3.95 9.31 -13.01
CA HIS A 5 4.60 9.92 -11.86
C HIS A 5 4.43 9.02 -10.65
N GLY A 6 5.49 8.89 -9.87
CA GLY A 6 5.54 8.00 -8.72
C GLY A 6 6.39 6.78 -9.01
N ARG A 7 6.99 6.24 -7.97
CA ARG A 7 7.81 5.02 -8.04
C ARG A 7 7.39 4.09 -6.91
N TRP A 8 7.68 2.81 -7.08
CA TRP A 8 7.31 1.80 -6.10
C TRP A 8 8.27 0.63 -6.15
N GLU A 9 8.39 -0.03 -5.01
CA GLU A 9 9.11 -1.30 -4.87
C GLU A 9 8.20 -2.23 -4.07
N TYR A 10 8.22 -3.51 -4.34
CA TYR A 10 7.45 -4.45 -3.55
C TYR A 10 8.08 -5.83 -3.53
N SER A 11 7.72 -6.60 -2.50
CA SER A 11 8.10 -7.99 -2.36
C SER A 11 6.90 -8.77 -1.86
N ILE A 12 6.68 -9.94 -2.42
CA ILE A 12 5.60 -10.82 -2.01
C ILE A 12 6.19 -11.99 -1.22
N GLU A 13 5.82 -12.07 0.06
CA GLU A 13 6.20 -13.18 0.94
C GLU A 13 4.92 -13.69 1.58
N SER A 14 4.21 -14.52 0.82
CA SER A 14 2.87 -14.99 1.18
C SER A 14 2.80 -15.41 2.66
N PRO A 15 1.79 -14.97 3.43
CA PRO A 15 0.56 -14.29 3.00
C PRO A 15 0.66 -12.76 2.99
N THR A 16 1.85 -12.18 2.97
CA THR A 16 2.06 -10.73 3.08
C THR A 16 2.70 -10.16 1.83
N ILE A 17 2.25 -8.97 1.41
CA ILE A 17 2.94 -8.16 0.43
C ILE A 17 3.49 -6.91 1.11
N TYR A 18 4.76 -6.59 0.83
CA TYR A 18 5.45 -5.41 1.35
C TYR A 18 5.64 -4.43 0.21
N ILE A 19 5.17 -3.19 0.39
CA ILE A 19 5.17 -2.18 -0.66
C ILE A 19 5.79 -0.90 -0.12
N LYS A 20 6.71 -0.31 -0.90
CA LYS A 20 7.24 1.03 -0.65
C LYS A 20 6.81 1.90 -1.82
N VAL A 21 6.12 3.01 -1.53
CA VAL A 21 5.70 3.99 -2.53
C VAL A 21 6.49 5.26 -2.34
N ILE A 22 6.94 5.86 -3.45
CA ILE A 22 7.93 6.93 -3.45
C ILE A 22 7.44 8.06 -4.35
N GLY A 23 7.46 9.28 -3.80
CA GLY A 23 7.19 10.50 -4.53
C GLY A 23 5.72 10.82 -4.67
N CYS A 24 5.40 11.62 -5.68
CA CYS A 24 4.05 12.11 -5.94
C CYS A 24 3.43 11.27 -7.05
N PHE A 25 2.23 10.74 -6.81
CA PHE A 25 1.53 9.89 -7.76
C PHE A 25 0.45 10.68 -8.49
N ASN A 26 0.45 10.58 -9.82
CA ASN A 26 -0.66 11.02 -10.64
C ASN A 26 -1.52 9.79 -11.01
N ARG A 27 -2.60 10.04 -11.76
CA ARG A 27 -3.51 8.97 -12.18
C ARG A 27 -2.77 7.85 -12.92
N GLU A 28 -1.89 8.21 -13.86
CA GLU A 28 -1.12 7.26 -14.65
C GLU A 28 -0.16 6.47 -13.77
N GLY A 29 0.40 7.09 -12.74
CA GLY A 29 1.26 6.41 -11.76
C GLY A 29 0.51 5.36 -10.96
N ILE A 30 -0.69 5.69 -10.47
CA ILE A 30 -1.50 4.72 -9.74
C ILE A 30 -1.95 3.58 -10.63
N GLN A 31 -2.33 3.87 -11.88
CA GLN A 31 -2.71 2.82 -12.83
C GLN A 31 -1.55 1.89 -13.14
N ALA A 32 -0.35 2.44 -13.36
CA ALA A 32 0.85 1.65 -13.62
C ALA A 32 1.22 0.78 -12.43
N PHE A 33 1.16 1.33 -11.22
CA PHE A 33 1.40 0.61 -9.98
C PHE A 33 0.42 -0.56 -9.83
N THR A 34 -0.86 -0.29 -10.00
CA THR A 34 -1.92 -1.30 -9.89
C THR A 34 -1.71 -2.44 -10.87
N LYS A 35 -1.43 -2.08 -12.12
CA LYS A 35 -1.20 -3.07 -13.18
C LYS A 35 0.00 -3.96 -12.88
N ASP A 36 1.10 -3.36 -12.42
CA ASP A 36 2.33 -4.07 -12.10
C ASP A 36 2.12 -5.07 -10.96
N VAL A 37 1.57 -4.59 -9.84
CA VAL A 37 1.37 -5.42 -8.65
C VAL A 37 0.33 -6.51 -8.91
N PHE A 38 -0.78 -6.18 -9.56
CA PHE A 38 -1.83 -7.17 -9.83
C PHE A 38 -1.40 -8.22 -10.82
N ALA A 39 -0.49 -7.91 -11.76
CA ALA A 39 0.04 -8.91 -12.67
C ALA A 39 0.78 -10.02 -11.91
N ASP A 40 1.54 -9.66 -10.89
CA ASP A 40 2.24 -10.64 -10.06
C ASP A 40 1.28 -11.37 -9.10
N LEU A 41 0.32 -10.66 -8.53
CA LEU A 41 -0.69 -11.28 -7.66
C LEU A 41 -1.55 -12.30 -8.41
N ALA A 42 -1.82 -12.06 -9.69
CA ALA A 42 -2.61 -12.97 -10.52
C ALA A 42 -1.93 -14.32 -10.76
N LYS A 43 -0.61 -14.40 -10.56
CA LYS A 43 0.15 -15.65 -10.68
C LYS A 43 0.02 -16.54 -9.45
N LEU A 44 -0.54 -16.01 -8.36
CA LEU A 44 -0.68 -16.72 -7.10
C LEU A 44 -2.08 -17.33 -6.98
N PRO A 45 -2.24 -18.38 -6.13
CA PRO A 45 -3.58 -18.90 -5.85
C PRO A 45 -4.50 -17.81 -5.32
N PRO A 46 -5.82 -17.89 -5.57
CA PRO A 46 -6.76 -16.92 -5.02
C PRO A 46 -6.66 -16.81 -3.51
N GLN A 47 -6.75 -15.60 -2.99
CA GLN A 47 -6.73 -15.30 -1.55
C GLN A 47 -5.44 -15.74 -0.83
N SER A 48 -4.34 -15.88 -1.57
CA SER A 48 -3.05 -16.26 -0.95
C SER A 48 -2.42 -15.11 -0.17
N ILE A 49 -2.81 -13.85 -0.47
CA ILE A 49 -2.31 -12.66 0.23
C ILE A 49 -3.44 -12.10 1.11
N GLY A 50 -3.19 -12.03 2.41
CA GLY A 50 -4.15 -11.49 3.37
C GLY A 50 -3.71 -10.20 4.02
N TYR A 51 -2.44 -9.82 3.89
CA TYR A 51 -1.87 -8.69 4.61
C TYR A 51 -1.01 -7.85 3.67
N ALA A 52 -1.15 -6.52 3.77
CA ALA A 52 -0.29 -5.58 3.07
C ALA A 52 0.39 -4.67 4.09
N VAL A 53 1.70 -4.46 3.94
CA VAL A 53 2.48 -3.54 4.75
C VAL A 53 3.08 -2.52 3.80
N ILE A 54 2.69 -1.25 3.97
CA ILE A 54 3.02 -0.17 3.03
C ILE A 54 3.86 0.89 3.73
N ASN A 55 5.07 1.11 3.22
CA ASN A 55 5.98 2.12 3.71
C ASN A 55 5.70 3.44 2.98
N LEU A 56 5.31 4.46 3.74
CA LEU A 56 4.98 5.79 3.23
C LEU A 56 6.03 6.84 3.57
N ALA A 57 7.21 6.43 4.03
CA ALA A 57 8.26 7.38 4.45
C ALA A 57 8.67 8.33 3.33
N GLU A 58 8.68 7.88 2.09
CA GLU A 58 9.07 8.68 0.92
C GLU A 58 7.90 9.02 0.01
N PHE A 59 6.69 8.74 0.47
CA PHE A 59 5.48 9.12 -0.25
C PHE A 59 5.17 10.59 -0.01
N GLU A 60 4.90 11.33 -1.08
CA GLU A 60 4.61 12.75 -0.98
C GLU A 60 3.11 13.02 -1.08
N LEU A 61 2.54 12.89 -2.26
CA LEU A 61 1.13 13.24 -2.50
C LEU A 61 0.55 12.41 -3.65
N VAL A 62 -0.78 12.44 -3.74
CA VAL A 62 -1.52 12.02 -4.92
C VAL A 62 -2.23 13.24 -5.51
N THR A 63 -2.38 13.26 -6.83
CA THR A 63 -3.14 14.34 -7.48
C THR A 63 -4.63 14.13 -7.27
N ALA A 64 -5.42 15.21 -7.38
CA ALA A 64 -6.87 15.13 -7.13
C ALA A 64 -7.57 14.16 -8.09
N ASP A 65 -7.14 14.12 -9.36
CA ASP A 65 -7.73 13.24 -10.37
C ASP A 65 -7.36 11.77 -10.17
N SER A 66 -6.31 11.48 -9.38
CA SER A 66 -5.90 10.12 -9.09
C SER A 66 -6.65 9.48 -7.93
N LEU A 67 -7.38 10.30 -7.16
CA LEU A 67 -8.02 9.83 -5.92
C LEU A 67 -9.08 8.75 -6.20
N ALA A 68 -9.87 8.92 -7.26
CA ALA A 68 -10.88 7.93 -7.64
C ALA A 68 -10.24 6.59 -8.02
N VAL A 69 -9.11 6.64 -8.75
CA VAL A 69 -8.37 5.44 -9.16
C VAL A 69 -7.77 4.75 -7.94
N ALA A 70 -7.24 5.53 -7.00
CA ALA A 70 -6.71 4.98 -5.75
C ALA A 70 -7.81 4.29 -4.94
N THR A 71 -8.99 4.90 -4.87
CA THR A 71 -10.13 4.31 -4.16
C THR A 71 -10.55 2.98 -4.78
N GLU A 72 -10.60 2.89 -6.12
CA GLU A 72 -10.86 1.63 -6.81
C GLU A 72 -9.82 0.57 -6.48
N TYR A 73 -8.54 0.96 -6.43
CA TYR A 73 -7.46 0.05 -6.05
C TYR A 73 -7.71 -0.54 -4.65
N PHE A 74 -8.05 0.29 -3.68
CA PHE A 74 -8.29 -0.16 -2.31
C PHE A 74 -9.52 -1.08 -2.22
N HIS A 75 -10.58 -0.78 -2.96
CA HIS A 75 -11.73 -1.68 -3.03
C HIS A 75 -11.37 -3.01 -3.67
N GLY A 76 -10.50 -3.01 -4.68
CA GLY A 76 -9.99 -4.22 -5.30
C GLY A 76 -9.16 -5.08 -4.35
N VAL A 77 -8.36 -4.44 -3.49
CA VAL A 77 -7.59 -5.13 -2.45
C VAL A 77 -8.53 -5.86 -1.50
N LYS A 78 -9.60 -5.21 -1.06
CA LYS A 78 -10.58 -5.84 -0.18
C LYS A 78 -11.25 -7.03 -0.86
N ALA A 79 -11.65 -6.88 -2.13
CA ALA A 79 -12.29 -7.94 -2.89
C ALA A 79 -11.38 -9.16 -3.08
N ARG A 80 -10.05 -8.99 -3.02
CA ARG A 80 -9.08 -10.08 -3.12
C ARG A 80 -8.89 -10.85 -1.81
N GLY A 81 -9.63 -10.49 -0.75
CA GLY A 81 -9.59 -11.21 0.52
C GLY A 81 -8.57 -10.71 1.52
N TYR A 82 -8.03 -9.51 1.33
CA TYR A 82 -7.12 -8.92 2.31
C TYR A 82 -7.85 -8.68 3.63
N LYS A 83 -7.15 -8.93 4.72
CA LYS A 83 -7.69 -8.81 6.09
C LYS A 83 -7.17 -7.58 6.82
N ARG A 84 -5.96 -7.15 6.48
CA ARG A 84 -5.30 -6.04 7.17
C ARG A 84 -4.39 -5.29 6.23
N VAL A 85 -4.40 -3.96 6.34
CA VAL A 85 -3.46 -3.08 5.64
C VAL A 85 -2.76 -2.22 6.69
N VAL A 86 -1.43 -2.25 6.67
CA VAL A 86 -0.59 -1.51 7.61
C VAL A 86 0.13 -0.41 6.85
N TYR A 87 0.12 0.79 7.39
CA TYR A 87 0.86 1.94 6.85
C TYR A 87 1.93 2.37 7.85
N ILE A 88 3.16 2.50 7.38
CA ILE A 88 4.31 2.90 8.22
C ILE A 88 4.79 4.27 7.78
N GLN A 89 4.99 5.17 8.72
CA GLN A 89 5.50 6.54 8.51
C GLN A 89 4.62 7.38 7.60
N ALA A 90 3.30 7.24 7.72
CA ALA A 90 2.37 8.12 7.03
C ALA A 90 2.45 9.53 7.60
N SER A 91 2.51 10.54 6.72
CA SER A 91 2.36 11.93 7.16
C SER A 91 0.95 12.16 7.70
N ALA A 92 0.75 13.25 8.44
CA ALA A 92 -0.58 13.59 8.96
C ALA A 92 -1.61 13.72 7.83
N VAL A 93 -1.21 14.32 6.69
CA VAL A 93 -2.08 14.47 5.52
C VAL A 93 -2.40 13.11 4.90
N ALA A 94 -1.38 12.27 4.71
CA ALA A 94 -1.58 10.93 4.14
C ALA A 94 -2.47 10.08 5.05
N LYS A 95 -2.25 10.12 6.35
CA LYS A 95 -3.07 9.39 7.32
C LYS A 95 -4.53 9.79 7.24
N SER A 96 -4.79 11.10 7.22
CA SER A 96 -6.16 11.63 7.12
C SER A 96 -6.84 11.18 5.83
N LEU A 97 -6.12 11.22 4.71
CA LEU A 97 -6.63 10.79 3.42
C LEU A 97 -6.97 9.30 3.42
N LEU A 98 -6.08 8.47 3.95
CA LEU A 98 -6.29 7.03 4.00
C LEU A 98 -7.43 6.65 4.92
N GLU A 99 -7.57 7.31 6.07
CA GLU A 99 -8.71 7.11 6.95
C GLU A 99 -10.02 7.45 6.25
N HIS A 100 -10.02 8.51 5.43
CA HIS A 100 -11.19 8.90 4.65
C HIS A 100 -11.53 7.83 3.59
N ILE A 101 -10.54 7.34 2.85
CA ILE A 101 -10.74 6.32 1.81
C ILE A 101 -11.33 5.03 2.40
N TRP A 102 -10.84 4.61 3.56
CA TRP A 102 -11.28 3.38 4.20
C TRP A 102 -12.52 3.54 5.08
N ARG A 103 -13.03 4.77 5.22
CA ARG A 103 -14.19 5.03 6.08
C ARG A 103 -15.40 4.20 5.65
N GLY A 104 -16.06 3.58 6.63
CA GLY A 104 -17.22 2.71 6.36
C GLY A 104 -16.84 1.32 5.90
N SER A 105 -15.56 1.05 5.70
CA SER A 105 -15.05 -0.28 5.40
C SER A 105 -14.80 -1.06 6.70
N ASP A 106 -14.92 -2.38 6.65
CA ASP A 106 -14.56 -3.25 7.76
C ASP A 106 -13.11 -3.72 7.70
N MET A 107 -12.30 -3.12 6.83
CA MET A 107 -10.87 -3.44 6.73
C MET A 107 -10.14 -3.01 8.00
N ASP A 108 -9.28 -3.89 8.52
CA ASP A 108 -8.41 -3.58 9.65
C ASP A 108 -7.24 -2.72 9.14
N ILE A 109 -7.26 -1.43 9.47
CA ILE A 109 -6.23 -0.47 9.05
C ILE A 109 -5.41 -0.09 10.28
N GLN A 110 -4.09 -0.22 10.18
CA GLN A 110 -3.18 0.12 11.26
C GLN A 110 -2.12 1.10 10.78
N PHE A 111 -1.73 2.02 11.65
CA PHE A 111 -0.69 3.00 11.39
C PHE A 111 0.44 2.85 12.41
N TYR A 112 1.68 2.88 11.93
CA TYR A 112 2.87 2.84 12.78
C TYR A 112 3.74 4.04 12.46
N ASP A 113 4.35 4.63 13.49
CA ASP A 113 5.14 5.83 13.36
C ASP A 113 6.49 5.58 12.68
N ASP A 114 7.04 4.38 12.86
CA ASP A 114 8.33 4.02 12.29
C ASP A 114 8.49 2.51 12.12
N ILE A 115 9.55 2.12 11.43
CA ILE A 115 9.85 0.73 11.17
C ILE A 115 10.25 -0.03 12.44
N PRO A 116 11.11 0.50 13.33
CA PRO A 116 11.42 -0.19 14.57
C PRO A 116 10.18 -0.49 15.43
N GLY A 117 9.22 0.42 15.50
CA GLY A 117 7.98 0.23 16.23
C GLY A 117 7.14 -0.92 15.66
N TYR A 118 7.10 -1.03 14.34
CA TYR A 118 6.41 -2.14 13.68
C TYR A 118 7.14 -3.47 13.95
N LEU A 119 8.46 -3.50 13.78
CA LEU A 119 9.25 -4.72 14.00
C LEU A 119 9.18 -5.23 15.43
N ALA A 120 9.02 -4.34 16.41
CA ALA A 120 8.88 -4.74 17.81
C ALA A 120 7.64 -5.62 18.02
N LYS A 121 6.58 -5.38 17.24
CA LYS A 121 5.33 -6.16 17.31
C LYS A 121 5.29 -7.33 16.32
N HIS A 122 6.07 -7.24 15.25
CA HIS A 122 6.07 -8.23 14.17
C HIS A 122 7.52 -8.59 13.78
N PRO A 123 8.29 -9.20 14.72
CA PRO A 123 9.70 -9.51 14.45
C PRO A 123 9.90 -10.54 13.35
N GLU A 124 8.86 -11.28 12.99
CA GLU A 124 8.90 -12.27 11.91
C GLU A 124 8.90 -11.63 10.51
N HIS A 125 8.54 -10.35 10.39
CA HIS A 125 8.51 -9.66 9.11
C HIS A 125 9.88 -9.12 8.74
N LEU A 126 10.81 -10.02 8.44
CA LEU A 126 12.23 -9.69 8.25
C LEU A 126 12.50 -8.79 7.04
N TYR A 127 11.68 -8.89 5.99
CA TYR A 127 11.86 -8.06 4.81
C TYR A 127 11.89 -6.56 5.14
N ILE A 128 11.14 -6.16 6.16
CA ILE A 128 11.04 -4.74 6.55
C ILE A 128 12.38 -4.17 6.99
N LYS A 129 13.32 -5.00 7.42
CA LYS A 129 14.67 -4.55 7.76
C LYS A 129 15.40 -3.94 6.57
N THR A 130 15.03 -4.28 5.36
CA THR A 130 15.62 -3.69 4.15
C THR A 130 15.26 -2.22 4.00
N TRP A 131 14.25 -1.74 4.72
CA TRP A 131 13.80 -0.35 4.71
C TRP A 131 14.48 0.52 5.76
N LEU A 132 15.28 -0.06 6.65
CA LEU A 132 15.99 0.68 7.70
C LEU A 132 17.17 1.50 7.14
#